data_cd32b8bbc05e612f525a7672ef92f3c7
#
_entry.id   cd32b8bbc05e612f525a7672ef92f3c7
#
_cell.length_a   1.000
_cell.length_b   1.000
_cell.length_c   1.000
_cell.angle_alpha   90.00
_cell.angle_beta   90.00
_cell.angle_gamma   90.00
#
_symmetry.space_group_name_H-M   'P 1'
#
loop_
_entity.id
_entity.type
_entity.pdbx_description
1 polymer ?
#
loop_
_entity_poly.entity_id
_entity_poly.type
_entity_poly.pdbx_seq_one_letter_code
_entity_poly.pdbx_strand_id
1 'polypeptide(L)'
;DVNNISYSLMWKDGIKNVYLAKLSSIQKVIKMLANKHSKEAMLSLTHGQPATPTTFGKEMAVFLSRLNKQCATLKGLGLECKLSGATGNWAAHHIAYPNINWIRLTKKFISRLGLKHNALTTQVECHDSLAEQYHLLCRINSILIDFSNDMWFYISRGILVQEKVGGETGSSTMPHKINPIHFENAEGNCGLANALLVHLANKLTISRMQR
;
A
#
# COMPACT_ATOMS: atom_id res chain seq x y z
N ASP A 1 -4.83 -23.02 -11.73
CA ASP A 1 -6.19 -22.59 -11.38
C ASP A 1 -6.32 -22.31 -9.88
N VAL A 2 -6.23 -23.31 -9.01
CA VAL A 2 -6.48 -23.14 -7.56
C VAL A 2 -5.50 -22.17 -6.91
N ASN A 3 -4.21 -22.31 -7.14
CA ASN A 3 -3.17 -21.52 -6.48
C ASN A 3 -3.34 -20.01 -6.71
N ASN A 4 -3.52 -19.57 -7.97
CA ASN A 4 -3.65 -18.15 -8.27
C ASN A 4 -4.93 -17.54 -7.62
N ILE A 5 -6.03 -18.28 -7.60
CA ILE A 5 -7.27 -17.85 -6.96
C ILE A 5 -7.07 -17.75 -5.44
N SER A 6 -6.45 -18.76 -4.81
CA SER A 6 -6.19 -18.77 -3.37
C SER A 6 -5.27 -17.63 -2.94
N TYR A 7 -4.18 -17.39 -3.66
CA TYR A 7 -3.28 -16.27 -3.39
C TYR A 7 -3.97 -14.91 -3.56
N SER A 8 -4.79 -14.77 -4.59
CA SER A 8 -5.53 -13.53 -4.81
C SER A 8 -6.58 -13.28 -3.72
N LEU A 9 -7.24 -14.32 -3.22
CA LEU A 9 -8.16 -14.20 -2.07
C LEU A 9 -7.41 -13.81 -0.80
N MET A 10 -6.30 -14.50 -0.48
CA MET A 10 -5.44 -14.16 0.66
C MET A 10 -4.98 -12.70 0.61
N TRP A 11 -4.47 -12.29 -0.55
CA TRP A 11 -3.99 -10.92 -0.74
C TRP A 11 -5.12 -9.89 -0.58
N LYS A 12 -6.25 -10.13 -1.24
CA LYS A 12 -7.46 -9.30 -1.12
C LYS A 12 -7.90 -9.12 0.32
N ASP A 13 -7.94 -10.21 1.10
CA ASP A 13 -8.34 -10.17 2.50
C ASP A 13 -7.30 -9.43 3.36
N GLY A 14 -6.02 -9.64 3.14
CA GLY A 14 -4.94 -8.90 3.79
C GLY A 14 -5.02 -7.41 3.52
N ILE A 15 -5.23 -7.01 2.26
CA ILE A 15 -5.40 -5.61 1.90
C ILE A 15 -6.64 -5.02 2.55
N LYS A 16 -7.79 -5.69 2.46
CA LYS A 16 -9.06 -5.17 2.96
C LYS A 16 -9.11 -5.10 4.49
N ASN A 17 -8.75 -6.19 5.15
CA ASN A 17 -9.01 -6.36 6.58
C ASN A 17 -7.85 -5.88 7.47
N VAL A 18 -6.63 -5.82 6.93
CA VAL A 18 -5.44 -5.41 7.69
C VAL A 18 -4.89 -4.07 7.17
N TYR A 19 -4.43 -4.04 5.92
CA TYR A 19 -3.71 -2.89 5.39
C TYR A 19 -4.57 -1.62 5.36
N LEU A 20 -5.74 -1.67 4.72
CA LEU A 20 -6.65 -0.52 4.64
C LEU A 20 -7.17 -0.07 6.01
N ALA A 21 -7.36 -0.99 6.95
CA ALA A 21 -7.76 -0.66 8.32
C ALA A 21 -6.66 0.15 9.03
N LYS A 22 -5.40 -0.30 8.94
CA LYS A 22 -4.25 0.42 9.52
C LYS A 22 -4.01 1.77 8.83
N LEU A 23 -4.08 1.80 7.50
CA LEU A 23 -3.96 3.05 6.74
C LEU A 23 -5.04 4.06 7.13
N SER A 24 -6.29 3.59 7.32
CA SER A 24 -7.39 4.44 7.80
C SER A 24 -7.11 5.03 9.19
N SER A 25 -6.47 4.27 10.08
CA SER A 25 -6.07 4.78 11.40
C SER A 25 -5.04 5.90 11.28
N ILE A 26 -4.03 5.74 10.43
CA ILE A 26 -3.05 6.80 10.14
C ILE A 26 -3.73 8.04 9.56
N GLN A 27 -4.61 7.87 8.56
CA GLN A 27 -5.35 8.98 7.95
C GLN A 27 -6.19 9.75 8.98
N LYS A 28 -6.82 9.06 9.94
CA LYS A 28 -7.59 9.68 11.03
C LYS A 28 -6.70 10.56 11.92
N VAL A 29 -5.53 10.07 12.31
CA VAL A 29 -4.58 10.84 13.13
C VAL A 29 -4.08 12.07 12.38
N ILE A 30 -3.64 11.91 11.13
CA ILE A 30 -3.17 13.04 10.32
C ILE A 30 -4.30 14.08 10.12
N LYS A 31 -5.56 13.62 9.89
CA LYS A 31 -6.72 14.51 9.79
C LYS A 31 -6.98 15.27 11.08
N MET A 32 -6.85 14.61 12.21
CA MET A 32 -6.99 15.25 13.53
C MET A 32 -5.93 16.34 13.72
N LEU A 33 -4.67 16.05 13.40
CA LEU A 33 -3.58 17.04 13.46
C LEU A 33 -3.82 18.19 12.49
N ALA A 34 -4.22 17.93 11.26
CA ALA A 34 -4.53 18.95 10.26
C ALA A 34 -5.61 19.92 10.75
N ASN A 35 -6.68 19.39 11.35
CA ASN A 35 -7.76 20.22 11.88
C ASN A 35 -7.35 21.00 13.14
N LYS A 36 -6.72 20.32 14.11
CA LYS A 36 -6.30 20.90 15.38
C LYS A 36 -5.36 22.08 15.18
N HIS A 37 -4.41 21.95 14.26
CA HIS A 37 -3.36 22.94 14.02
C HIS A 37 -3.60 23.80 12.77
N SER A 38 -4.85 23.87 12.30
CA SER A 38 -5.21 24.60 11.08
C SER A 38 -4.95 26.11 11.13
N LYS A 39 -4.90 26.68 12.34
CA LYS A 39 -4.65 28.11 12.60
C LYS A 39 -3.27 28.39 13.18
N GLU A 40 -2.48 27.37 13.47
CA GLU A 40 -1.14 27.54 14.02
C GLU A 40 -0.16 27.93 12.91
N ALA A 41 0.26 29.17 12.95
CA ALA A 41 1.20 29.71 11.98
C ALA A 41 2.58 29.08 12.14
N MET A 42 3.18 28.70 11.04
CA MET A 42 4.57 28.29 10.95
C MET A 42 5.21 28.88 9.69
N LEU A 43 6.52 28.94 9.67
CA LEU A 43 7.25 29.32 8.49
C LEU A 43 7.47 28.08 7.60
N SER A 44 7.00 28.12 6.36
CA SER A 44 7.29 27.05 5.41
C SER A 44 8.78 27.03 5.07
N LEU A 45 9.29 25.85 4.75
CA LEU A 45 10.66 25.64 4.33
C LEU A 45 10.71 25.23 2.86
N THR A 46 11.63 25.84 2.10
CA THR A 46 12.00 25.36 0.77
C THR A 46 13.51 25.21 0.72
N HIS A 47 14.00 24.12 0.19
CA HIS A 47 15.44 23.78 0.25
C HIS A 47 16.01 23.82 1.70
N GLY A 48 15.16 23.53 2.69
CA GLY A 48 15.51 23.65 4.10
C GLY A 48 15.68 25.09 4.61
N GLN A 49 15.37 26.10 3.79
CA GLN A 49 15.47 27.51 4.15
C GLN A 49 14.10 28.13 4.41
N PRO A 50 14.02 29.13 5.32
CA PRO A 50 12.78 29.85 5.58
C PRO A 50 12.20 30.49 4.33
N ALA A 51 10.92 30.28 4.09
CA ALA A 51 10.19 30.82 2.94
C ALA A 51 8.98 31.68 3.41
N THR A 52 7.77 31.36 2.98
CA THR A 52 6.57 32.12 3.31
C THR A 52 5.81 31.52 4.48
N PRO A 53 4.97 32.30 5.19
CA PRO A 53 4.10 31.75 6.24
C PRO A 53 3.13 30.69 5.72
N THR A 54 2.90 29.66 6.52
CA THR A 54 1.93 28.59 6.30
C THR A 54 1.30 28.22 7.66
N THR A 55 0.58 27.10 7.73
CA THR A 55 0.14 26.52 9.01
C THR A 55 0.58 25.06 9.09
N PHE A 56 0.86 24.60 10.29
CA PHE A 56 1.17 23.17 10.51
C PHE A 56 0.01 22.28 10.05
N GLY A 57 -1.23 22.71 10.27
CA GLY A 57 -2.40 21.97 9.79
C GLY A 57 -2.44 21.82 8.27
N LYS A 58 -2.00 22.82 7.50
CA LYS A 58 -1.93 22.72 6.03
C LYS A 58 -0.84 21.73 5.61
N GLU A 59 0.31 21.70 6.26
CA GLU A 59 1.37 20.71 5.98
C GLU A 59 0.85 19.29 6.20
N MET A 60 0.14 19.03 7.30
CA MET A 60 -0.52 17.74 7.55
C MET A 60 -1.58 17.40 6.50
N ALA A 61 -2.37 18.38 6.07
CA ALA A 61 -3.42 18.19 5.06
C ALA A 61 -2.87 17.76 3.70
N VAL A 62 -1.65 18.15 3.33
CA VAL A 62 -0.98 17.70 2.11
C VAL A 62 -0.79 16.18 2.12
N PHE A 63 -0.23 15.62 3.20
CA PHE A 63 -0.05 14.18 3.34
C PHE A 63 -1.36 13.42 3.37
N LEU A 64 -2.35 13.94 4.09
CA LEU A 64 -3.70 13.37 4.11
C LEU A 64 -4.30 13.30 2.70
N SER A 65 -4.20 14.37 1.92
CA SER A 65 -4.71 14.42 0.54
C SER A 65 -4.02 13.38 -0.35
N ARG A 66 -2.70 13.27 -0.26
CA ARG A 66 -1.91 12.27 -1.01
C ARG A 66 -2.34 10.85 -0.65
N LEU A 67 -2.43 10.53 0.64
CA LEU A 67 -2.85 9.20 1.12
C LEU A 67 -4.29 8.87 0.72
N ASN A 68 -5.21 9.84 0.80
CA ASN A 68 -6.60 9.64 0.40
C ASN A 68 -6.72 9.26 -1.07
N LYS A 69 -5.97 9.92 -1.97
CA LYS A 69 -5.95 9.60 -3.40
C LYS A 69 -5.47 8.16 -3.64
N GLN A 70 -4.36 7.76 -3.02
CA GLN A 70 -3.83 6.40 -3.21
C GLN A 70 -4.74 5.33 -2.59
N CYS A 71 -5.34 5.61 -1.42
CA CYS A 71 -6.30 4.73 -0.79
C CYS A 71 -7.56 4.51 -1.66
N ALA A 72 -8.07 5.58 -2.30
CA ALA A 72 -9.19 5.48 -3.22
C ALA A 72 -8.85 4.61 -4.45
N THR A 73 -7.66 4.82 -5.02
CA THR A 73 -7.15 3.98 -6.12
C THR A 73 -7.05 2.52 -5.71
N LEU A 74 -6.45 2.22 -4.54
CA LEU A 74 -6.28 0.85 -4.06
C LEU A 74 -7.62 0.12 -3.87
N LYS A 75 -8.64 0.82 -3.36
CA LYS A 75 -10.00 0.28 -3.21
C LYS A 75 -10.68 -0.04 -4.53
N GLY A 76 -10.33 0.68 -5.62
CA GLY A 76 -10.87 0.46 -6.96
C GLY A 76 -10.16 -0.63 -7.76
N LEU A 77 -8.94 -1.01 -7.38
CA LEU A 77 -8.20 -2.05 -8.07
C LEU A 77 -8.74 -3.44 -7.71
N GLY A 78 -9.14 -4.18 -8.73
CA GLY A 78 -9.53 -5.59 -8.59
C GLY A 78 -8.39 -6.52 -9.00
N LEU A 79 -8.35 -7.70 -8.42
CA LEU A 79 -7.38 -8.75 -8.78
C LEU A 79 -7.96 -9.65 -9.85
N GLU A 80 -7.16 -9.93 -10.87
CA GLU A 80 -7.49 -10.88 -11.93
C GLU A 80 -7.06 -12.30 -11.54
N CYS A 81 -7.84 -13.27 -12.01
CA CYS A 81 -7.61 -14.69 -11.76
C CYS A 81 -8.00 -15.51 -12.97
N LYS A 82 -7.29 -16.62 -13.17
CA LYS A 82 -7.63 -17.61 -14.19
C LYS A 82 -8.26 -18.87 -13.58
N LEU A 83 -9.18 -19.46 -14.32
CA LEU A 83 -9.71 -20.80 -14.10
C LEU A 83 -9.99 -21.41 -15.48
N SER A 84 -8.96 -21.93 -16.14
CA SER A 84 -8.99 -22.29 -17.56
C SER A 84 -8.20 -23.58 -17.90
N GLY A 85 -7.76 -24.29 -16.88
CA GLY A 85 -7.01 -25.54 -17.03
C GLY A 85 -5.53 -25.33 -17.29
N ALA A 86 -4.84 -26.42 -17.63
CA ALA A 86 -3.38 -26.49 -17.70
C ALA A 86 -2.73 -25.55 -18.73
N THR A 87 -3.45 -25.22 -19.79
CA THR A 87 -2.93 -24.38 -20.89
C THR A 87 -3.81 -23.16 -21.19
N GLY A 88 -4.76 -22.86 -20.32
CA GLY A 88 -5.60 -21.68 -20.45
C GLY A 88 -6.77 -21.79 -21.44
N ASN A 89 -7.07 -22.99 -21.95
CA ASN A 89 -8.05 -23.22 -23.02
C ASN A 89 -9.21 -24.16 -22.67
N TRP A 90 -9.34 -24.56 -21.41
CA TRP A 90 -10.38 -25.50 -20.93
C TRP A 90 -10.41 -26.84 -21.66
N ALA A 91 -9.30 -27.30 -22.31
CA ALA A 91 -9.30 -28.49 -23.14
C ALA A 91 -9.85 -29.74 -22.41
N ALA A 92 -9.34 -30.05 -21.21
CA ALA A 92 -9.83 -31.19 -20.43
C ALA A 92 -11.29 -31.04 -20.01
N HIS A 93 -11.71 -29.81 -19.72
CA HIS A 93 -13.09 -29.49 -19.34
C HIS A 93 -14.06 -29.73 -20.52
N HIS A 94 -13.67 -29.30 -21.73
CA HIS A 94 -14.48 -29.51 -22.93
C HIS A 94 -14.59 -30.99 -23.31
N ILE A 95 -13.52 -31.77 -23.12
CA ILE A 95 -13.58 -33.22 -23.38
C ILE A 95 -14.55 -33.91 -22.39
N ALA A 96 -14.48 -33.53 -21.09
CA ALA A 96 -15.33 -34.14 -20.08
C ALA A 96 -16.81 -33.73 -20.20
N TYR A 97 -17.06 -32.45 -20.52
CA TYR A 97 -18.42 -31.87 -20.58
C TYR A 97 -18.52 -30.89 -21.74
N PRO A 98 -18.68 -31.37 -22.99
CA PRO A 98 -18.63 -30.55 -24.21
C PRO A 98 -19.76 -29.53 -24.32
N ASN A 99 -20.91 -29.78 -23.69
CA ASN A 99 -22.10 -28.94 -23.76
C ASN A 99 -22.09 -27.76 -22.77
N ILE A 100 -21.03 -27.63 -21.95
CA ILE A 100 -20.93 -26.55 -20.97
C ILE A 100 -20.17 -25.36 -21.57
N ASN A 101 -20.74 -24.15 -21.42
CA ASN A 101 -20.00 -22.93 -21.69
C ASN A 101 -19.05 -22.63 -20.53
N TRP A 102 -17.84 -23.17 -20.63
CA TRP A 102 -16.82 -23.07 -19.58
C TRP A 102 -16.37 -21.63 -19.32
N ILE A 103 -16.25 -20.79 -20.32
CA ILE A 103 -15.89 -19.36 -20.16
C ILE A 103 -16.92 -18.64 -19.28
N ARG A 104 -18.21 -18.85 -19.55
CA ARG A 104 -19.29 -18.24 -18.76
C ARG A 104 -19.33 -18.80 -17.34
N LEU A 105 -19.13 -20.09 -17.15
CA LEU A 105 -19.16 -20.74 -15.86
C LEU A 105 -18.02 -20.25 -14.97
N THR A 106 -16.79 -20.26 -15.48
CA THR A 106 -15.59 -19.83 -14.74
C THR A 106 -15.63 -18.34 -14.43
N LYS A 107 -16.09 -17.50 -15.35
CA LYS A 107 -16.35 -16.08 -15.10
C LYS A 107 -17.31 -15.87 -13.93
N LYS A 108 -18.44 -16.60 -13.93
CA LYS A 108 -19.45 -16.52 -12.86
C LYS A 108 -18.87 -16.98 -11.53
N PHE A 109 -18.09 -18.06 -11.52
CA PHE A 109 -17.43 -18.56 -10.31
C PHE A 109 -16.46 -17.55 -9.70
N ILE A 110 -15.51 -17.04 -10.51
CA ILE A 110 -14.50 -16.05 -10.06
C ILE A 110 -15.17 -14.75 -9.58
N SER A 111 -16.20 -14.29 -10.29
CA SER A 111 -16.95 -13.08 -9.88
C SER A 111 -17.66 -13.26 -8.54
N ARG A 112 -18.15 -14.46 -8.20
CA ARG A 112 -18.76 -14.77 -6.88
C ARG A 112 -17.74 -14.68 -5.73
N LEU A 113 -16.45 -14.91 -6.03
CA LEU A 113 -15.35 -14.71 -5.08
C LEU A 113 -14.94 -13.23 -4.95
N GLY A 114 -15.58 -12.36 -5.74
CA GLY A 114 -15.25 -10.93 -5.78
C GLY A 114 -13.90 -10.66 -6.42
N LEU A 115 -13.49 -11.47 -7.39
CA LEU A 115 -12.29 -11.35 -8.22
C LEU A 115 -12.69 -11.10 -9.67
N LYS A 116 -11.76 -10.66 -10.51
CA LYS A 116 -11.95 -10.47 -11.95
C LYS A 116 -11.47 -11.71 -12.71
N HIS A 117 -12.24 -12.14 -13.70
CA HIS A 117 -11.86 -13.28 -14.53
C HIS A 117 -10.97 -12.85 -15.67
N ASN A 118 -9.74 -13.37 -15.74
CA ASN A 118 -8.86 -13.28 -16.88
C ASN A 118 -9.07 -14.52 -17.77
N ALA A 119 -9.70 -14.32 -18.93
CA ALA A 119 -10.02 -15.40 -19.86
C ALA A 119 -8.87 -15.75 -20.81
N LEU A 120 -7.95 -14.80 -21.04
CA LEU A 120 -6.85 -14.94 -22.00
C LEU A 120 -5.54 -15.18 -21.25
N THR A 121 -5.29 -16.43 -20.92
CA THR A 121 -4.09 -16.89 -20.24
C THR A 121 -3.56 -18.16 -20.85
N THR A 122 -2.37 -18.59 -20.46
CA THR A 122 -1.86 -19.93 -20.75
C THR A 122 -1.88 -20.77 -19.47
N GLN A 123 -0.76 -21.30 -19.02
CA GLN A 123 -0.72 -22.12 -17.81
C GLN A 123 -0.91 -21.29 -16.55
N VAL A 124 -0.30 -20.12 -16.48
CA VAL A 124 -0.35 -19.24 -15.29
C VAL A 124 -1.11 -17.94 -15.57
N GLU A 125 -1.57 -17.32 -14.53
CA GLU A 125 -2.10 -15.96 -14.56
C GLU A 125 -0.94 -14.97 -14.71
N CYS A 126 -1.16 -13.87 -15.46
CA CYS A 126 -0.09 -12.89 -15.80
C CYS A 126 0.42 -12.09 -14.59
N HIS A 127 -0.36 -11.98 -13.54
CA HIS A 127 -0.09 -11.22 -12.32
C HIS A 127 0.03 -9.70 -12.52
N ASP A 128 -0.39 -9.16 -13.67
CA ASP A 128 -0.31 -7.73 -13.96
C ASP A 128 -1.13 -6.89 -12.98
N SER A 129 -2.36 -7.34 -12.65
CA SER A 129 -3.21 -6.67 -11.67
C SER A 129 -2.64 -6.71 -10.24
N LEU A 130 -1.89 -7.74 -9.90
CA LEU A 130 -1.20 -7.86 -8.63
C LEU A 130 0.03 -6.94 -8.58
N ALA A 131 0.80 -6.88 -9.67
CA ALA A 131 1.94 -5.97 -9.81
C ALA A 131 1.49 -4.50 -9.74
N GLU A 132 0.35 -4.16 -10.32
CA GLU A 132 -0.24 -2.83 -10.21
C GLU A 132 -0.51 -2.45 -8.74
N GLN A 133 -1.06 -3.38 -7.96
CA GLN A 133 -1.25 -3.16 -6.52
C GLN A 133 0.08 -3.01 -5.79
N TYR A 134 1.10 -3.81 -6.08
CA TYR A 134 2.43 -3.68 -5.47
C TYR A 134 3.06 -2.32 -5.75
N HIS A 135 3.00 -1.82 -6.98
CA HIS A 135 3.49 -0.48 -7.33
C HIS A 135 2.71 0.62 -6.60
N LEU A 136 1.40 0.43 -6.40
CA LEU A 136 0.59 1.37 -5.65
C LEU A 136 0.96 1.38 -4.16
N LEU A 137 1.22 0.22 -3.56
CA LEU A 137 1.70 0.13 -2.17
C LEU A 137 3.06 0.81 -2.00
N CYS A 138 3.98 0.64 -2.96
CA CYS A 138 5.26 1.37 -2.95
C CYS A 138 5.04 2.88 -2.94
N ARG A 139 4.08 3.39 -3.69
CA ARG A 139 3.74 4.82 -3.71
C ARG A 139 3.14 5.30 -2.39
N ILE A 140 2.30 4.49 -1.74
CA ILE A 140 1.81 4.80 -0.39
C ILE A 140 2.96 4.82 0.61
N ASN A 141 3.86 3.83 0.56
CA ASN A 141 5.03 3.77 1.42
C ASN A 141 5.95 4.99 1.22
N SER A 142 6.14 5.43 -0.04
CA SER A 142 6.93 6.65 -0.33
C SER A 142 6.31 7.90 0.30
N ILE A 143 4.97 8.00 0.36
CA ILE A 143 4.30 9.10 1.05
C ILE A 143 4.52 9.01 2.58
N LEU A 144 4.52 7.80 3.15
CA LEU A 144 4.77 7.60 4.57
C LEU A 144 6.24 7.86 4.94
N ILE A 145 7.18 7.51 4.08
CA ILE A 145 8.61 7.85 4.22
C ILE A 145 8.78 9.37 4.22
N ASP A 146 8.22 10.04 3.23
CA ASP A 146 8.26 11.50 3.10
C ASP A 146 7.67 12.20 4.33
N PHE A 147 6.52 11.72 4.81
CA PHE A 147 5.91 12.18 6.07
C PHE A 147 6.84 11.97 7.27
N SER A 148 7.47 10.79 7.37
CA SER A 148 8.37 10.47 8.49
C SER A 148 9.60 11.37 8.49
N ASN A 149 10.16 11.65 7.32
CA ASN A 149 11.30 12.54 7.14
C ASN A 149 10.95 13.98 7.51
N ASP A 150 9.80 14.50 7.10
CA ASP A 150 9.37 15.84 7.48
C ASP A 150 9.14 15.96 8.99
N MET A 151 8.51 14.95 9.62
CA MET A 151 8.35 14.94 11.09
C MET A 151 9.70 14.91 11.82
N TRP A 152 10.62 14.07 11.37
CA TRP A 152 11.99 14.02 11.90
C TRP A 152 12.69 15.39 11.78
N PHE A 153 12.52 16.03 10.60
CA PHE A 153 13.10 17.35 10.33
C PHE A 153 12.51 18.43 11.25
N TYR A 154 11.19 18.48 11.43
CA TYR A 154 10.53 19.43 12.31
C TYR A 154 10.97 19.23 13.77
N ILE A 155 11.19 18.00 14.21
CA ILE A 155 11.69 17.68 15.55
C ILE A 155 13.14 18.14 15.67
N SER A 156 14.01 17.84 14.71
CA SER A 156 15.42 18.20 14.74
C SER A 156 15.66 19.71 14.77
N ARG A 157 14.74 20.48 14.21
CA ARG A 157 14.78 21.97 14.18
C ARG A 157 14.04 22.62 15.35
N GLY A 158 13.46 21.84 16.25
CA GLY A 158 12.70 22.37 17.40
C GLY A 158 11.35 23.01 17.02
N ILE A 159 10.86 22.77 15.80
CA ILE A 159 9.49 23.20 15.37
C ILE A 159 8.46 22.35 16.09
N LEU A 160 8.74 21.07 16.25
CA LEU A 160 7.97 20.12 17.05
C LEU A 160 8.82 19.61 18.21
N VAL A 161 8.17 19.35 19.34
CA VAL A 161 8.77 18.72 20.51
C VAL A 161 8.04 17.42 20.79
N GLN A 162 8.81 16.35 21.05
CA GLN A 162 8.24 15.07 21.44
C GLN A 162 7.87 15.11 22.94
N GLU A 163 6.67 14.65 23.26
CA GLU A 163 6.29 14.43 24.66
C GLU A 163 6.99 13.20 25.22
N LYS A 164 7.50 13.33 26.45
CA LYS A 164 8.10 12.21 27.15
C LYS A 164 7.01 11.28 27.66
N VAL A 165 6.93 10.07 27.14
CA VAL A 165 6.00 9.05 27.63
C VAL A 165 6.61 8.42 28.89
N GLY A 166 5.84 8.37 29.99
CA GLY A 166 6.29 7.79 31.24
C GLY A 166 6.68 6.31 31.06
N GLY A 167 7.89 5.96 31.48
CA GLY A 167 8.45 4.61 31.34
C GLY A 167 9.31 4.38 30.07
N GLU A 168 9.32 5.30 29.12
CA GLU A 168 10.28 5.26 28.01
C GLU A 168 11.62 5.86 28.46
N THR A 169 12.67 5.05 28.37
CA THR A 169 14.05 5.55 28.46
C THR A 169 14.43 6.14 27.12
N GLY A 170 14.89 7.36 27.07
CA GLY A 170 15.42 8.01 25.87
C GLY A 170 16.54 7.20 25.21
N SER A 171 17.73 7.73 25.07
CA SER A 171 18.89 6.94 24.65
C SER A 171 19.43 6.14 25.82
N SER A 172 19.93 4.91 25.60
CA SER A 172 20.62 4.09 26.63
C SER A 172 21.88 4.77 27.22
N THR A 173 22.52 5.65 26.46
CA THR A 173 23.73 6.38 26.84
C THR A 173 23.51 7.86 27.14
N MET A 174 22.42 8.44 26.64
CA MET A 174 22.10 9.87 26.77
C MET A 174 20.65 10.07 27.20
N PRO A 175 20.32 9.89 28.48
CA PRO A 175 18.90 9.88 28.95
C PRO A 175 18.21 11.24 28.90
N HIS A 176 18.95 12.32 28.61
CA HIS A 176 18.39 13.67 28.47
C HIS A 176 17.72 13.95 27.14
N LYS A 177 17.87 13.07 26.13
CA LYS A 177 17.28 13.24 24.80
C LYS A 177 16.22 12.18 24.48
N ILE A 178 15.21 12.57 23.70
CA ILE A 178 14.20 11.68 23.13
C ILE A 178 14.44 11.62 21.63
N ASN A 179 14.71 10.42 21.11
CA ASN A 179 14.93 10.22 19.68
C ASN A 179 13.58 10.00 18.97
N PRO A 180 13.40 10.48 17.72
CA PRO A 180 12.19 10.25 16.93
C PRO A 180 12.16 8.85 16.30
N ILE A 181 12.45 7.81 17.09
CA ILE A 181 12.68 6.43 16.67
C ILE A 181 11.51 5.80 15.92
N HIS A 182 10.28 6.23 16.21
CA HIS A 182 9.10 5.71 15.50
C HIS A 182 9.05 6.15 14.03
N PHE A 183 9.51 7.37 13.74
CA PHE A 183 9.61 7.85 12.36
C PHE A 183 10.77 7.17 11.60
N GLU A 184 11.90 6.97 12.26
CA GLU A 184 13.05 6.23 11.72
C GLU A 184 12.67 4.77 11.41
N ASN A 185 11.97 4.09 12.33
CA ASN A 185 11.45 2.75 12.11
C ASN A 185 10.42 2.69 10.98
N ALA A 186 9.54 3.67 10.86
CA ALA A 186 8.56 3.72 9.78
C ALA A 186 9.25 3.87 8.42
N GLU A 187 10.24 4.75 8.31
CA GLU A 187 11.06 4.92 7.11
C GLU A 187 11.75 3.62 6.71
N GLY A 188 12.49 3.00 7.64
CA GLY A 188 13.24 1.77 7.38
C GLY A 188 12.34 0.60 6.97
N ASN A 189 11.22 0.39 7.66
CA ASN A 189 10.27 -0.68 7.33
C ASN A 189 9.56 -0.45 5.99
N CYS A 190 9.17 0.79 5.67
CA CYS A 190 8.60 1.12 4.37
C CYS A 190 9.61 0.93 3.25
N GLY A 191 10.89 1.27 3.48
CA GLY A 191 11.97 1.03 2.53
C GLY A 191 12.19 -0.46 2.24
N LEU A 192 12.25 -1.28 3.28
CA LEU A 192 12.36 -2.73 3.15
C LEU A 192 11.15 -3.34 2.41
N ALA A 193 9.94 -2.91 2.76
CA ALA A 193 8.73 -3.34 2.09
C ALA A 193 8.75 -2.97 0.59
N ASN A 194 9.21 -1.77 0.24
CA ASN A 194 9.34 -1.34 -1.15
C ASN A 194 10.30 -2.23 -1.95
N ALA A 195 11.42 -2.62 -1.37
CA ALA A 195 12.38 -3.52 -2.04
C ALA A 195 11.72 -4.87 -2.41
N LEU A 196 10.93 -5.44 -1.50
CA LEU A 196 10.21 -6.70 -1.75
C LEU A 196 9.08 -6.52 -2.77
N LEU A 197 8.28 -5.47 -2.65
CA LEU A 197 7.15 -5.20 -3.54
C LEU A 197 7.60 -4.95 -4.98
N VAL A 198 8.67 -4.16 -5.18
CA VAL A 198 9.26 -3.90 -6.50
C VAL A 198 9.81 -5.19 -7.10
N HIS A 199 10.53 -6.00 -6.30
CA HIS A 199 11.02 -7.30 -6.77
C HIS A 199 9.87 -8.21 -7.22
N LEU A 200 8.81 -8.32 -6.42
CA LEU A 200 7.66 -9.16 -6.74
C LEU A 200 6.90 -8.66 -7.97
N ALA A 201 6.68 -7.35 -8.11
CA ALA A 201 6.04 -6.76 -9.28
C ALA A 201 6.80 -7.11 -10.57
N ASN A 202 8.11 -6.98 -10.55
CA ASN A 202 8.97 -7.28 -11.70
C ASN A 202 9.11 -8.79 -11.95
N LYS A 203 9.12 -9.61 -10.90
CA LYS A 203 9.34 -11.05 -11.00
C LYS A 203 8.11 -11.81 -11.45
N LEU A 204 6.94 -11.50 -10.90
CA LEU A 204 5.73 -12.29 -11.11
C LEU A 204 5.12 -12.10 -12.51
N THR A 205 5.33 -10.93 -13.12
CA THR A 205 4.84 -10.63 -14.48
C THR A 205 5.65 -11.29 -15.58
N ILE A 206 6.78 -11.93 -15.27
CA ILE A 206 7.62 -12.61 -16.24
C ILE A 206 7.53 -14.14 -16.05
N SER A 207 7.11 -14.85 -17.09
CA SER A 207 7.04 -16.31 -17.09
C SER A 207 8.06 -16.93 -18.05
N ARG A 208 8.23 -18.26 -17.94
CA ARG A 208 9.08 -19.06 -18.82
C ARG A 208 8.22 -19.80 -19.81
N MET A 209 7.64 -19.10 -20.79
CA MET A 209 6.71 -19.67 -21.79
C MET A 209 5.47 -20.34 -21.17
N GLN A 210 4.98 -19.80 -20.06
CA GLN A 210 3.81 -20.29 -19.33
C GLN A 210 2.60 -19.33 -19.40
N ARG A 211 2.73 -18.29 -20.20
CA ARG A 211 1.69 -17.31 -20.54
C ARG A 211 1.31 -17.42 -21.99
#